data_6ca77f9e10953a59cb7c277f4c796325
#
_entry.id   6ca77f9e10953a59cb7c277f4c796325
#
_cell.length_a   1.000
_cell.length_b   1.000
_cell.length_c   1.000
_cell.angle_alpha   90.00
_cell.angle_beta   90.00
_cell.angle_gamma   90.00
#
_symmetry.space_group_name_H-M   'P 1'
#
loop_
_entity.id
_entity.type
_entity.pdbx_description
1 polymer ?
#
loop_
_entity_poly.entity_id
_entity_poly.type
_entity_poly.pdbx_seq_one_letter_code
_entity_poly.pdbx_strand_id
1 'polypeptide(L)'
;MKNGGKASFKGYLKWILISYLAMAVILFLQNKLIFDLSISFLAIIIPFALCSIIYGVTHFSKKYITLGGASIALYVVIMIVCSPLVSYKAHRELLGNVEEVEFSSQIKHIDLKQLPTIDKELADKLADKKLGEIPSLGSQVYVGDLTLQSINGELYYVAPLEHSSLFKWITNHKGTPGYVKVSATNQNDVQLVTELNGEPLNIKYLESSYLLTNLDRAAFLRDMKAAHTDYTFELDDEGKPYWVITRYDTGVGVTEKKAIGALIIDAQTGESEIYDIDNMPKWVDRIQPDRFIKNYIDKWGTLVHGVFNFSDKDKLVSTEGMNLIYNNDECYYYTGITSVGNDEGLVGFTLTNTRDGKTTMYKTAGATESAAMKSAEGKVQQYKYTATFPYLINIQNEPTYFMTLKDANGLVKNYAMVNVKNYNTVAVGDSLQATLNKYLEVLTNTNISLEGSDSAKTVEGEIERVGLVIKEGSSIYDIKLKNDNNIYSVSTETAREVSLSKPGDKVKIEYMNVGDSRYIIVNSFENANTSSKDKNDLKKEEKKVNEEVKVE
;
A
#
# COMPACT_ATOMS: atom_id res chain seq x y z
N MET A 1 -9.71 25.43 63.25
CA MET A 1 -8.41 25.56 62.54
C MET A 1 -7.68 24.25 62.65
N LYS A 2 -7.64 23.45 61.57
CA LYS A 2 -6.91 22.17 61.58
C LYS A 2 -5.41 22.49 61.57
N ASN A 3 -4.66 21.98 62.55
CA ASN A 3 -3.22 21.99 62.59
C ASN A 3 -2.68 21.31 61.34
N GLY A 4 -2.32 22.08 60.33
CA GLY A 4 -1.53 21.58 59.22
C GLY A 4 -0.16 21.15 59.77
N GLY A 5 0.12 19.85 59.77
CA GLY A 5 1.44 19.33 60.18
C GLY A 5 2.52 20.02 59.34
N LYS A 6 3.64 20.41 59.99
CA LYS A 6 4.78 21.04 59.27
C LYS A 6 5.23 20.15 58.14
N ALA A 7 5.37 20.70 56.94
CA ALA A 7 5.87 20.02 55.75
C ALA A 7 7.22 19.33 56.07
N SER A 8 7.28 18.01 56.03
CA SER A 8 8.47 17.21 56.30
C SER A 8 9.02 16.65 54.98
N PHE A 9 10.30 16.77 54.75
CA PHE A 9 10.94 16.19 53.55
C PHE A 9 10.76 14.68 53.48
N LYS A 10 10.83 13.96 54.64
CA LYS A 10 10.58 12.52 54.67
C LYS A 10 9.13 12.16 54.29
N GLY A 11 8.16 12.97 54.72
CA GLY A 11 6.75 12.78 54.34
C GLY A 11 6.54 13.01 52.85
N TYR A 12 7.13 14.07 52.30
CA TYR A 12 7.10 14.36 50.85
C TYR A 12 7.69 13.20 50.04
N LEU A 13 8.89 12.71 50.39
CA LEU A 13 9.53 11.59 49.70
C LEU A 13 8.68 10.30 49.73
N LYS A 14 8.01 10.01 50.84
CA LYS A 14 7.07 8.88 50.96
C LYS A 14 5.91 9.01 49.98
N TRP A 15 5.31 10.17 49.86
CA TRP A 15 4.21 10.43 48.90
C TRP A 15 4.66 10.32 47.45
N ILE A 16 5.83 10.84 47.11
CA ILE A 16 6.43 10.66 45.78
C ILE A 16 6.62 9.18 45.47
N LEU A 17 7.23 8.43 46.37
CA LEU A 17 7.46 6.99 46.15
C LEU A 17 6.13 6.23 45.90
N ILE A 18 5.09 6.54 46.68
CA ILE A 18 3.75 5.93 46.52
C ILE A 18 3.14 6.30 45.16
N SER A 19 3.26 7.56 44.72
CA SER A 19 2.70 7.99 43.43
C SER A 19 3.40 7.35 42.24
N TYR A 20 4.73 7.18 42.28
CA TYR A 20 5.46 6.45 41.25
C TYR A 20 5.15 4.96 41.27
N LEU A 21 5.03 4.35 42.44
CA LEU A 21 4.63 2.94 42.54
C LEU A 21 3.24 2.71 41.93
N ALA A 22 2.29 3.59 42.27
CA ALA A 22 0.95 3.55 41.67
C ALA A 22 0.97 3.72 40.15
N MET A 23 1.77 4.68 39.63
CA MET A 23 1.93 4.87 38.19
C MET A 23 2.55 3.65 37.52
N ALA A 24 3.60 3.06 38.12
CA ALA A 24 4.24 1.85 37.59
C ALA A 24 3.25 0.67 37.52
N VAL A 25 2.41 0.50 38.55
CA VAL A 25 1.35 -0.52 38.54
C VAL A 25 0.33 -0.25 37.42
N ILE A 26 -0.11 1.00 37.27
CA ILE A 26 -1.06 1.38 36.21
C ILE A 26 -0.47 1.07 34.81
N LEU A 27 0.76 1.49 34.55
CA LEU A 27 1.44 1.24 33.28
C LEU A 27 1.59 -0.25 33.01
N PHE A 28 2.00 -1.03 34.04
CA PHE A 28 2.11 -2.47 33.93
C PHE A 28 0.76 -3.14 33.60
N LEU A 29 -0.33 -2.71 34.25
CA LEU A 29 -1.66 -3.25 33.98
C LEU A 29 -2.16 -2.89 32.57
N GLN A 30 -1.71 -1.77 32.02
CA GLN A 30 -2.04 -1.32 30.66
C GLN A 30 -1.10 -1.86 29.58
N ASN A 31 -0.14 -2.74 29.89
CA ASN A 31 0.91 -3.20 28.99
C ASN A 31 1.75 -2.05 28.38
N LYS A 32 1.91 -0.96 29.13
CA LYS A 32 2.71 0.19 28.70
C LYS A 32 4.07 0.19 29.37
N LEU A 33 5.08 0.57 28.58
CA LEU A 33 6.44 0.63 29.09
C LEU A 33 6.66 1.86 29.95
N ILE A 34 7.45 1.66 31.02
CA ILE A 34 7.99 2.76 31.81
C ILE A 34 9.04 3.56 31.00
N PHE A 35 9.59 2.97 29.94
CA PHE A 35 10.69 3.52 29.13
C PHE A 35 10.28 4.06 27.76
N ASP A 36 9.00 3.98 27.36
CA ASP A 36 8.54 4.74 26.21
C ASP A 36 8.59 6.24 26.55
N LEU A 37 9.57 6.95 25.99
CA LEU A 37 9.83 8.35 26.35
C LEU A 37 8.66 9.27 26.10
N SER A 38 7.80 9.00 25.10
CA SER A 38 6.61 9.81 24.86
C SER A 38 5.58 9.65 25.99
N ILE A 39 5.40 8.44 26.51
CA ILE A 39 4.51 8.14 27.65
C ILE A 39 5.26 8.30 28.98
N SER A 40 6.52 7.91 29.03
CA SER A 40 7.35 7.95 30.23
C SER A 40 7.63 9.38 30.71
N PHE A 41 7.76 10.33 29.79
CA PHE A 41 7.91 11.73 30.19
C PHE A 41 6.68 12.20 30.96
N LEU A 42 5.49 11.87 30.50
CA LEU A 42 4.26 12.13 31.26
C LEU A 42 4.18 11.30 32.53
N ALA A 43 4.57 10.03 32.47
CA ALA A 43 4.58 9.11 33.63
C ALA A 43 5.59 9.54 34.71
N ILE A 44 6.66 10.21 34.33
CA ILE A 44 7.64 10.78 35.28
C ILE A 44 7.15 12.13 35.83
N ILE A 45 6.70 13.02 34.98
CA ILE A 45 6.40 14.40 35.35
C ILE A 45 5.06 14.53 36.08
N ILE A 46 4.01 13.83 35.63
CA ILE A 46 2.68 13.94 36.22
C ILE A 46 2.66 13.52 37.69
N PRO A 47 3.15 12.33 38.09
CA PRO A 47 3.19 11.96 39.50
C PRO A 47 3.99 12.92 40.36
N PHE A 48 5.12 13.38 39.85
CA PHE A 48 5.97 14.34 40.55
C PHE A 48 5.28 15.70 40.72
N ALA A 49 4.72 16.25 39.64
CA ALA A 49 4.05 17.55 39.66
C ALA A 49 2.82 17.55 40.55
N LEU A 50 1.92 16.56 40.35
CA LEU A 50 0.70 16.43 41.15
C LEU A 50 1.00 16.20 42.62
N CYS A 51 1.91 15.26 42.93
CA CYS A 51 2.30 15.01 44.31
C CYS A 51 2.92 16.23 44.97
N SER A 52 3.77 16.97 44.26
CA SER A 52 4.41 18.17 44.77
C SER A 52 3.38 19.28 45.01
N ILE A 53 2.45 19.51 44.10
CA ILE A 53 1.39 20.55 44.26
C ILE A 53 0.45 20.16 45.38
N ILE A 54 -0.05 18.92 45.41
CA ILE A 54 -0.99 18.46 46.46
C ILE A 54 -0.33 18.53 47.84
N TYR A 55 0.90 18.02 47.95
CA TYR A 55 1.65 18.11 49.21
C TYR A 55 1.90 19.54 49.65
N GLY A 56 2.24 20.42 48.70
CA GLY A 56 2.42 21.85 48.99
C GLY A 56 1.15 22.56 49.43
N VAL A 57 0.02 22.25 48.81
CA VAL A 57 -1.30 22.81 49.19
C VAL A 57 -1.75 22.31 50.58
N THR A 58 -1.65 20.99 50.82
CA THR A 58 -2.08 20.36 52.10
C THR A 58 -1.23 20.78 53.29
N HIS A 59 0.03 21.12 53.09
CA HIS A 59 0.96 21.55 54.16
C HIS A 59 1.27 23.06 54.11
N PHE A 60 0.53 23.83 53.28
CA PHE A 60 0.71 25.29 53.11
C PHE A 60 2.15 25.71 52.78
N SER A 61 2.85 24.87 51.98
CA SER A 61 4.25 25.10 51.63
C SER A 61 4.42 25.57 50.19
N LYS A 62 4.71 26.85 49.99
CA LYS A 62 4.98 27.45 48.66
C LYS A 62 6.11 26.74 47.92
N LYS A 63 7.15 26.21 48.63
CA LYS A 63 8.29 25.50 48.06
C LYS A 63 7.87 24.32 47.21
N TYR A 64 6.95 23.46 47.69
CA TYR A 64 6.52 22.27 46.94
C TYR A 64 5.55 22.63 45.82
N ILE A 65 4.71 23.70 46.00
CA ILE A 65 3.86 24.19 44.92
C ILE A 65 4.72 24.73 43.78
N THR A 66 5.75 25.53 44.07
CA THR A 66 6.66 26.03 43.02
C THR A 66 7.45 24.93 42.37
N LEU A 67 7.86 23.89 43.13
CA LEU A 67 8.57 22.73 42.57
C LEU A 67 7.71 21.96 41.57
N GLY A 68 6.43 21.72 41.87
CA GLY A 68 5.48 21.08 40.97
C GLY A 68 5.18 21.93 39.72
N GLY A 69 5.00 23.24 39.92
CA GLY A 69 4.83 24.19 38.81
C GLY A 69 6.05 24.27 37.88
N ALA A 70 7.25 24.29 38.48
CA ALA A 70 8.52 24.28 37.70
C ALA A 70 8.71 22.99 36.88
N SER A 71 8.28 21.85 37.40
CA SER A 71 8.36 20.58 36.64
C SER A 71 7.40 20.57 35.44
N ILE A 72 6.21 21.15 35.57
CA ILE A 72 5.28 21.33 34.43
C ILE A 72 5.88 22.30 33.41
N ALA A 73 6.43 23.43 33.87
CA ALA A 73 7.06 24.41 32.99
C ALA A 73 8.25 23.80 32.23
N LEU A 74 9.08 22.99 32.90
CA LEU A 74 10.19 22.27 32.26
C LEU A 74 9.68 21.32 31.19
N TYR A 75 8.59 20.57 31.47
CA TYR A 75 7.96 19.71 30.47
C TYR A 75 7.50 20.47 29.24
N VAL A 76 6.82 21.60 29.42
CA VAL A 76 6.37 22.46 28.31
C VAL A 76 7.56 22.95 27.47
N VAL A 77 8.66 23.37 28.14
CA VAL A 77 9.89 23.78 27.43
C VAL A 77 10.48 22.62 26.61
N ILE A 78 10.55 21.41 27.17
CA ILE A 78 11.05 20.22 26.46
C ILE A 78 10.16 19.95 25.25
N MET A 79 8.84 19.98 25.38
CA MET A 79 7.91 19.76 24.28
C MET A 79 8.06 20.82 23.16
N ILE A 80 8.30 22.08 23.52
CA ILE A 80 8.57 23.14 22.53
C ILE A 80 9.90 22.87 21.80
N VAL A 81 10.97 22.55 22.54
CA VAL A 81 12.30 22.26 21.96
C VAL A 81 12.25 21.04 21.04
N CYS A 82 11.52 20.00 21.43
CA CYS A 82 11.33 18.78 20.64
C CYS A 82 10.33 18.92 19.51
N SER A 83 9.57 20.02 19.45
CA SER A 83 8.58 20.23 18.39
C SER A 83 9.22 20.65 17.06
N PRO A 84 8.50 20.52 15.93
CA PRO A 84 8.95 21.04 14.65
C PRO A 84 9.32 22.53 14.66
N LEU A 85 8.76 23.32 15.60
CA LEU A 85 9.07 24.75 15.71
C LEU A 85 10.56 25.02 15.89
N VAL A 86 11.25 24.17 16.64
CA VAL A 86 12.70 24.31 16.93
C VAL A 86 13.53 23.30 16.13
N SER A 87 13.05 22.06 16.01
CA SER A 87 13.81 20.95 15.45
C SER A 87 13.28 20.49 14.06
N TYR A 88 12.76 21.42 13.22
CA TYR A 88 12.14 21.08 11.94
C TYR A 88 13.04 20.29 10.99
N LYS A 89 14.36 20.50 10.99
CA LYS A 89 15.30 19.75 10.15
C LYS A 89 15.30 18.28 10.53
N ALA A 90 15.41 17.97 11.82
CA ALA A 90 15.41 16.59 12.30
C ALA A 90 14.06 15.88 12.02
N HIS A 91 12.92 16.62 12.10
CA HIS A 91 11.63 16.07 11.72
C HIS A 91 11.52 15.82 10.21
N ARG A 92 12.10 16.69 9.38
CA ARG A 92 12.11 16.51 7.93
C ARG A 92 12.98 15.32 7.50
N GLU A 93 14.07 15.06 8.25
CA GLU A 93 15.01 13.98 7.98
C GLU A 93 14.53 12.59 8.48
N LEU A 94 13.36 12.49 9.11
CA LEU A 94 12.77 11.21 9.54
C LEU A 94 12.60 10.21 8.41
N LEU A 95 12.24 10.68 7.22
CA LEU A 95 12.08 9.86 6.02
C LEU A 95 13.44 9.37 5.46
N GLY A 96 14.56 9.96 5.92
CA GLY A 96 15.89 9.68 5.41
C GLY A 96 16.16 10.41 4.09
N ASN A 97 17.12 9.86 3.33
CA ASN A 97 17.44 10.38 2.01
C ASN A 97 16.41 9.87 1.00
N VAL A 98 15.67 10.77 0.38
CA VAL A 98 14.70 10.46 -0.67
C VAL A 98 15.41 10.54 -2.01
N GLU A 99 15.52 9.42 -2.70
CA GLU A 99 16.04 9.37 -4.06
C GLU A 99 14.95 9.83 -5.03
N GLU A 100 15.27 10.77 -5.91
CA GLU A 100 14.35 11.26 -6.92
C GLU A 100 14.72 10.69 -8.29
N VAL A 101 13.79 9.96 -8.92
CA VAL A 101 14.02 9.26 -10.19
C VAL A 101 12.85 9.47 -11.16
N GLU A 102 13.11 9.23 -12.44
CA GLU A 102 12.04 9.19 -13.45
C GLU A 102 11.31 7.83 -13.41
N PHE A 103 10.00 7.85 -13.70
CA PHE A 103 9.14 6.66 -13.59
C PHE A 103 9.63 5.44 -14.38
N SER A 104 10.10 5.64 -15.60
CA SER A 104 10.39 4.55 -16.55
C SER A 104 11.61 3.69 -16.18
N SER A 105 12.46 4.13 -15.24
CA SER A 105 13.77 3.50 -15.03
C SER A 105 13.79 2.31 -14.06
N GLN A 106 12.80 2.14 -13.18
CA GLN A 106 12.90 1.17 -12.08
C GLN A 106 11.65 0.31 -11.83
N ILE A 107 10.46 0.76 -12.27
CA ILE A 107 9.25 -0.03 -12.06
C ILE A 107 9.10 -1.03 -13.20
N LYS A 108 9.34 -2.29 -12.92
CA LYS A 108 9.14 -3.39 -13.88
C LYS A 108 7.67 -3.51 -14.27
N HIS A 109 7.44 -4.07 -15.45
CA HIS A 109 6.10 -4.48 -15.86
C HIS A 109 5.53 -5.48 -14.84
N ILE A 110 4.36 -5.20 -14.32
CA ILE A 110 3.68 -6.09 -13.39
C ILE A 110 3.16 -7.32 -14.12
N ASP A 111 3.40 -8.49 -13.56
CA ASP A 111 2.66 -9.69 -13.93
C ASP A 111 1.19 -9.51 -13.48
N LEU A 112 0.27 -9.57 -14.44
CA LEU A 112 -1.16 -9.45 -14.17
C LEU A 112 -1.68 -10.50 -13.19
N LYS A 113 -1.00 -11.65 -13.08
CA LYS A 113 -1.33 -12.71 -12.13
C LYS A 113 -1.03 -12.32 -10.67
N GLN A 114 -0.17 -11.32 -10.45
CA GLN A 114 0.17 -10.79 -9.14
C GLN A 114 -0.62 -9.53 -8.78
N LEU A 115 -1.55 -9.09 -9.63
CA LEU A 115 -2.34 -7.90 -9.39
C LEU A 115 -3.49 -8.22 -8.44
N PRO A 116 -3.59 -7.58 -7.26
CA PRO A 116 -4.69 -7.81 -6.34
C PRO A 116 -6.02 -7.38 -6.98
N THR A 117 -6.85 -8.36 -7.32
CA THR A 117 -8.22 -8.14 -7.83
C THR A 117 -9.27 -8.24 -6.74
N ILE A 118 -8.86 -8.69 -5.57
CA ILE A 118 -9.67 -8.82 -4.36
C ILE A 118 -9.09 -7.85 -3.34
N ASP A 119 -9.88 -6.90 -2.89
CA ASP A 119 -9.52 -6.01 -1.81
C ASP A 119 -9.85 -6.61 -0.44
N LYS A 120 -9.36 -5.98 0.63
CA LYS A 120 -9.55 -6.47 2.00
C LYS A 120 -11.02 -6.67 2.36
N GLU A 121 -11.91 -5.75 1.96
CA GLU A 121 -13.35 -5.86 2.27
C GLU A 121 -14.01 -7.09 1.64
N LEU A 122 -13.66 -7.40 0.39
CA LEU A 122 -14.15 -8.61 -0.28
C LEU A 122 -13.52 -9.86 0.32
N ALA A 123 -12.23 -9.81 0.66
CA ALA A 123 -11.54 -10.91 1.32
C ALA A 123 -12.16 -11.24 2.69
N ASP A 124 -12.53 -10.22 3.50
CA ASP A 124 -13.26 -10.41 4.76
C ASP A 124 -14.58 -11.17 4.55
N LYS A 125 -15.38 -10.75 3.56
CA LYS A 125 -16.65 -11.43 3.25
C LYS A 125 -16.45 -12.88 2.79
N LEU A 126 -15.41 -13.14 2.02
CA LEU A 126 -15.07 -14.49 1.55
C LEU A 126 -14.59 -15.38 2.71
N ALA A 127 -13.77 -14.83 3.62
CA ALA A 127 -13.30 -15.51 4.82
C ALA A 127 -14.44 -15.85 5.78
N ASP A 128 -15.33 -14.90 6.05
CA ASP A 128 -16.52 -15.10 6.89
C ASP A 128 -17.46 -16.16 6.30
N LYS A 129 -17.68 -16.11 4.97
CA LYS A 129 -18.46 -17.13 4.27
C LYS A 129 -17.84 -18.51 4.44
N LYS A 130 -16.51 -18.61 4.29
CA LYS A 130 -15.79 -19.88 4.45
C LYS A 130 -15.89 -20.43 5.86
N LEU A 131 -15.77 -19.59 6.88
CA LEU A 131 -15.98 -19.98 8.28
C LEU A 131 -17.43 -20.44 8.53
N GLY A 132 -18.41 -19.75 7.92
CA GLY A 132 -19.83 -20.10 8.03
C GLY A 132 -20.21 -21.47 7.45
N GLU A 133 -19.40 -22.04 6.55
CA GLU A 133 -19.58 -23.40 6.02
C GLU A 133 -19.40 -24.48 7.10
N ILE A 134 -18.78 -24.13 8.25
CA ILE A 134 -18.52 -25.05 9.37
C ILE A 134 -19.24 -24.57 10.63
N PRO A 135 -20.51 -24.98 10.86
CA PRO A 135 -21.33 -24.47 11.97
C PRO A 135 -20.73 -24.69 13.36
N SER A 136 -19.96 -25.75 13.56
CA SER A 136 -19.28 -26.04 14.82
C SER A 136 -18.19 -25.02 15.16
N LEU A 137 -17.56 -24.40 14.17
CA LEU A 137 -16.54 -23.35 14.35
C LEU A 137 -17.17 -21.96 14.41
N GLY A 138 -18.09 -21.62 13.51
CA GLY A 138 -18.70 -20.28 13.43
C GLY A 138 -19.41 -19.83 14.71
N SER A 139 -19.79 -20.75 15.61
CA SER A 139 -20.32 -20.42 16.92
C SER A 139 -19.25 -20.19 18.00
N GLN A 140 -18.00 -20.54 17.74
CA GLN A 140 -16.90 -20.53 18.71
C GLN A 140 -15.90 -19.40 18.43
N VAL A 141 -15.66 -19.13 17.16
CA VAL A 141 -14.62 -18.23 16.68
C VAL A 141 -15.17 -17.26 15.60
N TYR A 142 -14.41 -16.22 15.34
CA TYR A 142 -14.62 -15.32 14.20
C TYR A 142 -13.28 -15.11 13.48
N VAL A 143 -13.32 -14.61 12.26
CA VAL A 143 -12.11 -14.28 11.48
C VAL A 143 -11.48 -13.01 12.05
N GLY A 144 -10.22 -13.05 12.41
CA GLY A 144 -9.45 -11.91 12.89
C GLY A 144 -9.14 -10.89 11.76
N ASP A 145 -8.31 -9.90 12.06
CA ASP A 145 -7.93 -8.89 11.07
C ASP A 145 -7.07 -9.50 9.96
N LEU A 146 -7.49 -9.28 8.70
CA LEU A 146 -6.79 -9.79 7.53
C LEU A 146 -5.53 -8.98 7.21
N THR A 147 -4.42 -9.68 7.07
CA THR A 147 -3.14 -9.15 6.63
C THR A 147 -2.85 -9.61 5.21
N LEU A 148 -2.54 -8.68 4.29
CA LEU A 148 -2.07 -9.03 2.94
C LEU A 148 -0.58 -9.38 3.01
N GLN A 149 -0.19 -10.52 2.46
CA GLN A 149 1.16 -11.06 2.50
C GLN A 149 1.51 -11.75 1.17
N SER A 150 2.80 -11.75 0.80
CA SER A 150 3.33 -12.61 -0.25
C SER A 150 3.79 -13.94 0.34
N ILE A 151 3.27 -15.04 -0.16
CA ILE A 151 3.66 -16.40 0.28
C ILE A 151 4.08 -17.17 -0.97
N ASN A 152 5.34 -17.51 -1.07
CA ASN A 152 5.92 -18.17 -2.25
C ASN A 152 5.61 -17.45 -3.58
N GLY A 153 5.60 -16.12 -3.58
CA GLY A 153 5.35 -15.28 -4.76
C GLY A 153 3.87 -15.10 -5.13
N GLU A 154 2.94 -15.63 -4.34
CA GLU A 154 1.49 -15.43 -4.50
C GLU A 154 0.93 -14.56 -3.37
N LEU A 155 -0.03 -13.70 -3.69
CA LEU A 155 -0.61 -12.77 -2.73
C LEU A 155 -1.83 -13.36 -2.03
N TYR A 156 -1.81 -13.36 -0.72
CA TYR A 156 -2.89 -13.85 0.14
C TYR A 156 -3.22 -12.87 1.26
N TYR A 157 -4.49 -12.78 1.56
CA TYR A 157 -4.95 -12.25 2.84
C TYR A 157 -4.98 -13.40 3.85
N VAL A 158 -4.34 -13.22 5.00
CA VAL A 158 -4.29 -14.22 6.06
C VAL A 158 -4.82 -13.63 7.37
N ALA A 159 -5.59 -14.41 8.12
CA ALA A 159 -6.10 -14.01 9.42
C ALA A 159 -6.21 -15.20 10.35
N PRO A 160 -5.91 -15.05 11.65
CA PRO A 160 -6.18 -16.10 12.64
C PRO A 160 -7.68 -16.24 12.86
N LEU A 161 -8.10 -17.38 13.39
CA LEU A 161 -9.40 -17.50 14.00
C LEU A 161 -9.30 -16.98 15.45
N GLU A 162 -10.18 -16.05 15.81
CA GLU A 162 -10.22 -15.39 17.10
C GLU A 162 -11.36 -15.94 17.97
N HIS A 163 -11.21 -15.93 19.31
CA HIS A 163 -12.27 -16.35 20.22
C HIS A 163 -13.44 -15.37 20.22
N SER A 164 -14.67 -15.84 20.01
CA SER A 164 -15.85 -14.97 19.96
C SER A 164 -16.26 -14.41 21.35
N SER A 165 -15.75 -14.93 22.46
CA SER A 165 -16.00 -14.43 23.81
C SER A 165 -15.06 -15.03 24.85
N LEU A 166 -15.05 -14.43 26.06
CA LEU A 166 -14.32 -14.96 27.23
C LEU A 166 -14.67 -16.42 27.52
N PHE A 167 -15.96 -16.80 27.47
CA PHE A 167 -16.37 -18.18 27.73
C PHE A 167 -15.84 -19.15 26.67
N LYS A 168 -15.75 -18.70 25.43
CA LYS A 168 -15.18 -19.53 24.36
C LYS A 168 -13.68 -19.71 24.53
N TRP A 169 -12.96 -18.68 24.98
CA TRP A 169 -11.56 -18.81 25.34
C TRP A 169 -11.34 -19.79 26.53
N ILE A 170 -12.18 -19.71 27.56
CA ILE A 170 -12.08 -20.63 28.71
C ILE A 170 -12.27 -22.09 28.29
N THR A 171 -13.25 -22.35 27.38
CA THR A 171 -13.52 -23.71 26.90
C THR A 171 -12.48 -24.20 25.89
N ASN A 172 -11.86 -23.30 25.15
CA ASN A 172 -10.86 -23.58 24.11
C ASN A 172 -9.46 -23.10 24.51
N HIS A 173 -9.07 -23.30 25.77
CA HIS A 173 -7.79 -22.82 26.32
C HIS A 173 -6.55 -23.40 25.62
N LYS A 174 -6.70 -24.44 24.79
CA LYS A 174 -5.63 -24.99 23.96
C LYS A 174 -5.33 -24.11 22.75
N GLY A 175 -6.23 -23.21 22.39
CA GLY A 175 -6.14 -22.32 21.25
C GLY A 175 -7.30 -22.50 20.27
N THR A 176 -7.38 -21.63 19.28
CA THR A 176 -8.31 -21.74 18.14
C THR A 176 -7.74 -22.69 17.07
N PRO A 177 -8.60 -23.32 16.23
CA PRO A 177 -8.17 -24.43 15.40
C PRO A 177 -7.48 -24.02 14.09
N GLY A 178 -6.96 -22.82 13.95
CA GLY A 178 -6.21 -22.45 12.76
C GLY A 178 -6.47 -21.02 12.26
N TYR A 179 -6.29 -20.84 10.95
CA TYR A 179 -6.38 -19.55 10.28
C TYR A 179 -7.10 -19.65 8.92
N VAL A 180 -7.54 -18.51 8.40
CA VAL A 180 -8.09 -18.40 7.05
C VAL A 180 -7.04 -17.78 6.12
N LYS A 181 -6.95 -18.30 4.90
CA LYS A 181 -6.11 -17.82 3.81
C LYS A 181 -6.99 -17.57 2.59
N VAL A 182 -7.01 -16.34 2.07
CA VAL A 182 -7.82 -15.90 0.93
C VAL A 182 -6.88 -15.37 -0.15
N SER A 183 -6.90 -15.94 -1.35
CA SER A 183 -6.10 -15.42 -2.45
C SER A 183 -6.53 -13.99 -2.79
N ALA A 184 -5.56 -13.08 -2.97
CA ALA A 184 -5.82 -11.71 -3.39
C ALA A 184 -6.12 -11.60 -4.91
N THR A 185 -5.92 -12.69 -5.67
CA THR A 185 -6.08 -12.71 -7.13
C THR A 185 -7.17 -13.66 -7.63
N ASN A 186 -7.62 -14.61 -6.79
CA ASN A 186 -8.62 -15.62 -7.15
C ASN A 186 -9.66 -15.80 -6.05
N GLN A 187 -10.87 -15.27 -6.25
CA GLN A 187 -11.97 -15.33 -5.27
C GLN A 187 -12.46 -16.75 -4.93
N ASN A 188 -12.11 -17.77 -5.72
CA ASN A 188 -12.47 -19.15 -5.46
C ASN A 188 -11.43 -19.88 -4.58
N ASP A 189 -10.25 -19.29 -4.38
CA ASP A 189 -9.21 -19.85 -3.53
C ASP A 189 -9.31 -19.24 -2.13
N VAL A 190 -10.17 -19.85 -1.32
CA VAL A 190 -10.40 -19.51 0.09
C VAL A 190 -10.22 -20.77 0.92
N GLN A 191 -9.22 -20.77 1.77
CA GLN A 191 -8.81 -21.93 2.54
C GLN A 191 -8.98 -21.67 4.05
N LEU A 192 -9.57 -22.61 4.73
CA LEU A 192 -9.52 -22.71 6.19
C LEU A 192 -8.49 -23.77 6.54
N VAL A 193 -7.36 -23.35 7.12
CA VAL A 193 -6.23 -24.21 7.46
C VAL A 193 -6.31 -24.55 8.94
N THR A 194 -6.59 -25.81 9.24
CA THR A 194 -6.74 -26.32 10.61
C THR A 194 -5.65 -27.31 11.03
N GLU A 195 -4.82 -27.73 10.07
CA GLU A 195 -3.69 -28.62 10.28
C GLU A 195 -2.51 -28.21 9.39
N LEU A 196 -1.31 -28.47 9.87
CA LEU A 196 -0.06 -28.23 9.14
C LEU A 196 0.81 -29.50 9.26
N ASN A 197 1.26 -30.04 8.11
CA ASN A 197 2.05 -31.27 8.07
C ASN A 197 1.40 -32.47 8.77
N GLY A 198 0.06 -32.55 8.79
CA GLY A 198 -0.71 -33.60 9.44
C GLY A 198 -0.93 -33.41 10.95
N GLU A 199 -0.44 -32.30 11.53
CA GLU A 199 -0.64 -31.97 12.94
C GLU A 199 -1.69 -30.85 13.08
N PRO A 200 -2.64 -30.97 14.03
CA PRO A 200 -3.65 -29.94 14.26
C PRO A 200 -3.03 -28.62 14.73
N LEU A 201 -3.48 -27.52 14.14
CA LEU A 201 -3.13 -26.18 14.58
C LEU A 201 -3.89 -25.82 15.85
N ASN A 202 -3.21 -25.17 16.79
CA ASN A 202 -3.76 -24.64 18.02
C ASN A 202 -3.19 -23.25 18.29
N ILE A 203 -3.83 -22.21 17.74
CA ILE A 203 -3.35 -20.82 17.88
C ILE A 203 -3.79 -20.30 19.25
N LYS A 204 -2.83 -20.09 20.14
CA LYS A 204 -3.07 -19.71 21.56
C LYS A 204 -2.90 -18.22 21.79
N TYR A 205 -1.91 -17.62 21.12
CA TYR A 205 -1.56 -16.21 21.32
C TYR A 205 -2.38 -15.39 20.34
N LEU A 206 -3.44 -14.75 20.86
CA LEU A 206 -4.43 -14.03 20.08
C LEU A 206 -4.78 -12.72 20.78
N GLU A 207 -5.28 -11.75 20.01
CA GLU A 207 -5.79 -10.51 20.58
C GLU A 207 -7.01 -10.75 21.48
N SER A 208 -7.88 -11.70 21.08
CA SER A 208 -9.05 -12.12 21.85
C SER A 208 -8.75 -13.06 23.03
N SER A 209 -7.51 -13.51 23.17
CA SER A 209 -7.09 -14.34 24.31
C SER A 209 -6.94 -13.49 25.58
N TYR A 210 -6.94 -14.15 26.74
CA TYR A 210 -6.84 -13.51 28.03
C TYR A 210 -5.58 -13.96 28.79
N LEU A 211 -5.27 -13.22 29.85
CA LEU A 211 -4.12 -13.45 30.72
C LEU A 211 -2.78 -13.49 29.98
N LEU A 212 -2.00 -14.54 30.18
CA LEU A 212 -0.64 -14.67 29.61
C LEU A 212 -0.63 -15.07 28.12
N THR A 213 -1.77 -15.50 27.58
CA THR A 213 -1.94 -15.81 26.15
C THR A 213 -2.55 -14.65 25.36
N ASN A 214 -2.98 -13.56 26.02
CA ASN A 214 -3.32 -12.33 25.34
C ASN A 214 -2.08 -11.78 24.64
N LEU A 215 -2.21 -11.47 23.34
CA LEU A 215 -1.08 -11.12 22.47
C LEU A 215 -0.33 -9.87 22.96
N ASP A 216 -1.07 -8.80 23.32
CA ASP A 216 -0.48 -7.55 23.80
C ASP A 216 0.30 -7.77 25.13
N ARG A 217 -0.27 -8.57 26.04
CA ARG A 217 0.42 -8.97 27.28
C ARG A 217 1.64 -9.84 27.00
N ALA A 218 1.53 -10.75 26.05
CA ALA A 218 2.62 -11.62 25.66
C ALA A 218 3.80 -10.83 25.06
N ALA A 219 3.51 -9.90 24.15
CA ALA A 219 4.51 -9.01 23.56
C ALA A 219 5.20 -8.15 24.63
N PHE A 220 4.41 -7.50 25.49
CA PHE A 220 4.93 -6.68 26.59
C PHE A 220 5.89 -7.43 27.52
N LEU A 221 5.54 -8.67 27.91
CA LEU A 221 6.36 -9.47 28.84
C LEU A 221 7.64 -10.01 28.20
N ARG A 222 7.66 -10.20 26.86
CA ARG A 222 8.82 -10.72 26.12
C ARG A 222 9.81 -9.64 25.77
N ASP A 223 9.32 -8.43 25.49
CA ASP A 223 10.18 -7.29 25.21
C ASP A 223 9.71 -6.03 25.94
N MET A 224 10.17 -5.88 27.18
CA MET A 224 9.92 -4.68 27.99
C MET A 224 10.90 -3.53 27.66
N LYS A 225 11.74 -3.66 26.63
CA LYS A 225 12.75 -2.65 26.28
C LYS A 225 12.33 -1.72 25.14
N ALA A 226 11.36 -2.13 24.32
CA ALA A 226 10.82 -1.34 23.23
C ALA A 226 9.30 -1.22 23.34
N ALA A 227 8.73 -0.21 22.74
CA ALA A 227 7.29 -0.10 22.59
C ALA A 227 6.85 -0.88 21.34
N HIS A 228 5.62 -1.38 21.36
CA HIS A 228 5.07 -2.26 20.34
C HIS A 228 3.89 -1.60 19.63
N THR A 229 3.76 -1.92 18.34
CA THR A 229 2.67 -1.46 17.48
C THR A 229 2.56 -2.36 16.27
N ASP A 230 1.48 -2.23 15.49
CA ASP A 230 1.22 -3.01 14.28
C ASP A 230 1.46 -4.50 14.49
N TYR A 231 0.42 -5.15 14.99
CA TYR A 231 0.40 -6.59 15.22
C TYR A 231 -0.13 -7.24 13.95
N THR A 232 0.76 -7.83 13.14
CA THR A 232 0.38 -8.50 11.89
C THR A 232 0.46 -10.01 12.06
N PHE A 233 -0.60 -10.70 11.65
CA PHE A 233 -0.60 -12.15 11.58
C PHE A 233 -0.01 -12.55 10.23
N GLU A 234 1.11 -13.26 10.24
CA GLU A 234 1.84 -13.64 9.04
C GLU A 234 2.20 -15.14 9.08
N LEU A 235 2.39 -15.72 7.90
CA LEU A 235 2.82 -17.09 7.72
C LEU A 235 4.25 -17.10 7.18
N ASP A 236 5.06 -18.07 7.63
CA ASP A 236 6.30 -18.34 6.93
C ASP A 236 6.07 -19.11 5.61
N ASP A 237 7.14 -19.41 4.87
CA ASP A 237 7.07 -20.10 3.57
C ASP A 237 6.49 -21.52 3.68
N GLU A 238 6.52 -22.12 4.86
CA GLU A 238 5.95 -23.45 5.17
C GLU A 238 4.49 -23.35 5.67
N GLY A 239 3.95 -22.16 5.86
CA GLY A 239 2.57 -21.91 6.34
C GLY A 239 2.44 -21.93 7.85
N LYS A 240 3.53 -21.87 8.61
CA LYS A 240 3.49 -21.80 10.07
C LYS A 240 3.10 -20.38 10.51
N PRO A 241 2.14 -20.24 11.46
CA PRO A 241 1.62 -18.94 11.85
C PRO A 241 2.47 -18.24 12.91
N TYR A 242 2.71 -16.95 12.67
CA TYR A 242 3.42 -16.05 13.56
C TYR A 242 2.69 -14.72 13.72
N TRP A 243 2.96 -14.04 14.81
CA TRP A 243 2.70 -12.63 14.99
C TRP A 243 3.99 -11.85 14.77
N VAL A 244 3.97 -10.97 13.81
CA VAL A 244 5.04 -10.00 13.57
C VAL A 244 4.61 -8.67 14.17
N ILE A 245 5.35 -8.18 15.15
CA ILE A 245 4.99 -7.03 15.97
C ILE A 245 6.06 -5.97 15.84
N THR A 246 5.74 -4.83 15.25
CA THR A 246 6.68 -3.74 15.09
C THR A 246 7.15 -3.22 16.44
N ARG A 247 8.47 -3.23 16.64
CA ARG A 247 9.15 -2.57 17.75
C ARG A 247 9.50 -1.14 17.34
N TYR A 248 9.19 -0.19 18.18
CA TYR A 248 9.54 1.20 17.91
C TYR A 248 10.14 1.91 19.11
N ASP A 249 10.89 2.97 18.84
CA ASP A 249 11.43 3.92 19.81
C ASP A 249 11.12 5.35 19.34
N THR A 250 11.46 6.32 20.18
CA THR A 250 11.34 7.74 19.81
C THR A 250 12.47 8.13 18.87
N GLY A 251 12.12 8.57 17.66
CA GLY A 251 13.09 8.92 16.62
C GLY A 251 13.63 10.34 16.75
N VAL A 252 12.73 11.33 16.88
CA VAL A 252 13.10 12.74 17.04
C VAL A 252 12.36 13.32 18.23
N GLY A 253 13.13 13.86 19.17
CA GLY A 253 12.59 14.35 20.43
C GLY A 253 11.86 13.25 21.19
N VAL A 254 10.73 13.62 21.81
CA VAL A 254 9.89 12.68 22.58
C VAL A 254 8.54 12.40 21.87
N THR A 255 8.35 12.88 20.67
CA THR A 255 7.05 12.83 19.98
C THR A 255 7.02 11.92 18.76
N GLU A 256 8.15 11.80 18.07
CA GLU A 256 8.23 11.02 16.84
C GLU A 256 8.59 9.57 17.13
N LYS A 257 7.90 8.66 16.47
CA LYS A 257 8.13 7.23 16.59
C LYS A 257 8.96 6.73 15.41
N LYS A 258 9.87 5.80 15.66
CA LYS A 258 10.70 5.17 14.64
C LYS A 258 10.71 3.67 14.86
N ALA A 259 10.37 2.90 13.82
CA ALA A 259 10.52 1.45 13.85
C ALA A 259 12.01 1.07 13.97
N ILE A 260 12.31 0.13 14.86
CA ILE A 260 13.67 -0.35 15.14
C ILE A 260 13.84 -1.84 14.87
N GLY A 261 12.77 -2.54 14.49
CA GLY A 261 12.75 -3.97 14.21
C GLY A 261 11.41 -4.60 14.53
N ALA A 262 11.37 -5.90 14.71
CA ALA A 262 10.18 -6.63 15.10
C ALA A 262 10.43 -7.63 16.23
N LEU A 263 9.39 -7.89 17.01
CA LEU A 263 9.25 -9.05 17.87
C LEU A 263 8.38 -10.06 17.12
N ILE A 264 8.92 -11.24 16.85
CA ILE A 264 8.20 -12.32 16.20
C ILE A 264 7.82 -13.34 17.25
N ILE A 265 6.52 -13.67 17.33
CA ILE A 265 5.97 -14.65 18.29
C ILE A 265 5.30 -15.77 17.51
N ASP A 266 5.73 -17.01 17.73
CA ASP A 266 5.01 -18.20 17.27
C ASP A 266 3.60 -18.21 17.86
N ALA A 267 2.58 -18.17 17.01
CA ALA A 267 1.19 -18.01 17.44
C ALA A 267 0.65 -19.22 18.23
N GLN A 268 1.29 -20.38 18.14
CA GLN A 268 0.91 -21.61 18.83
C GLN A 268 1.68 -21.80 20.13
N THR A 269 3.02 -21.72 20.08
CA THR A 269 3.90 -22.03 21.22
C THR A 269 4.18 -20.83 22.10
N GLY A 270 4.18 -19.63 21.52
CA GLY A 270 4.58 -18.39 22.14
C GLY A 270 6.10 -18.23 22.25
N GLU A 271 6.89 -19.10 21.63
CA GLU A 271 8.30 -18.85 21.45
C GLU A 271 8.49 -17.55 20.68
N SER A 272 9.50 -16.79 21.02
CA SER A 272 9.64 -15.46 20.46
C SER A 272 11.09 -15.09 20.24
N GLU A 273 11.31 -14.32 19.20
CA GLU A 273 12.61 -13.80 18.82
C GLU A 273 12.51 -12.33 18.44
N ILE A 274 13.58 -11.58 18.74
CA ILE A 274 13.68 -10.15 18.44
C ILE A 274 14.64 -9.98 17.29
N TYR A 275 14.19 -9.28 16.25
CA TYR A 275 14.97 -8.99 15.06
C TYR A 275 15.14 -7.48 14.88
N ASP A 276 16.34 -7.07 14.53
CA ASP A 276 16.58 -5.73 13.99
C ASP A 276 16.25 -5.69 12.50
N ILE A 277 16.04 -4.50 11.93
CA ILE A 277 15.64 -4.30 10.54
C ILE A 277 16.55 -5.06 9.55
N ASP A 278 17.86 -5.03 9.77
CA ASP A 278 18.85 -5.60 8.84
C ASP A 278 18.90 -7.14 8.86
N ASN A 279 18.38 -7.77 9.90
CA ASN A 279 18.46 -9.24 10.11
C ASN A 279 17.08 -9.92 10.04
N MET A 280 16.08 -9.23 9.50
CA MET A 280 14.71 -9.73 9.43
C MET A 280 14.58 -10.95 8.52
N PRO A 281 13.81 -11.99 8.91
CA PRO A 281 13.49 -13.12 8.04
C PRO A 281 12.84 -12.66 6.73
N LYS A 282 13.14 -13.35 5.63
CA LYS A 282 12.70 -12.93 4.29
C LYS A 282 11.18 -12.98 4.10
N TRP A 283 10.52 -13.91 4.78
CA TRP A 283 9.07 -14.07 4.70
C TRP A 283 8.28 -12.95 5.41
N VAL A 284 8.94 -12.11 6.24
CA VAL A 284 8.30 -10.95 6.86
C VAL A 284 8.19 -9.83 5.84
N ASP A 285 6.99 -9.43 5.50
CA ASP A 285 6.76 -8.41 4.48
C ASP A 285 6.80 -6.98 5.04
N ARG A 286 6.37 -6.77 6.29
CA ARG A 286 6.19 -5.42 6.84
C ARG A 286 6.77 -5.25 8.24
N ILE A 287 7.49 -4.15 8.42
CA ILE A 287 8.03 -3.70 9.71
C ILE A 287 7.68 -2.23 9.95
N GLN A 288 7.66 -1.43 8.87
CA GLN A 288 7.35 -0.01 8.97
C GLN A 288 5.82 0.18 9.02
N PRO A 289 5.26 0.79 10.06
CA PRO A 289 3.85 1.15 10.07
C PRO A 289 3.53 2.21 8.99
N ASP A 290 2.43 2.01 8.26
CA ASP A 290 1.97 2.94 7.23
C ASP A 290 1.79 4.38 7.76
N ARG A 291 1.20 4.51 8.97
CA ARG A 291 1.02 5.80 9.63
C ARG A 291 2.34 6.50 9.99
N PHE A 292 3.43 5.73 10.24
CA PHE A 292 4.74 6.34 10.46
C PHE A 292 5.29 6.90 9.15
N ILE A 293 5.24 6.09 8.10
CA ILE A 293 5.70 6.47 6.75
C ILE A 293 4.92 7.68 6.23
N LYS A 294 3.59 7.68 6.35
CA LYS A 294 2.76 8.82 5.94
C LYS A 294 3.16 10.10 6.68
N ASN A 295 3.32 10.02 8.00
CA ASN A 295 3.77 11.15 8.82
C ASN A 295 5.17 11.65 8.40
N TYR A 296 6.09 10.74 8.04
CA TYR A 296 7.43 11.13 7.60
C TYR A 296 7.40 11.81 6.23
N ILE A 297 6.62 11.29 5.28
CA ILE A 297 6.42 11.89 3.96
C ILE A 297 5.84 13.31 4.10
N ASP A 298 4.79 13.47 4.89
CA ASP A 298 4.16 14.78 5.08
C ASP A 298 5.10 15.78 5.76
N LYS A 299 5.93 15.35 6.71
CA LYS A 299 6.95 16.21 7.32
C LYS A 299 8.10 16.53 6.37
N TRP A 300 8.54 15.56 5.59
CA TRP A 300 9.54 15.78 4.56
C TRP A 300 9.09 16.84 3.56
N GLY A 301 7.85 16.80 3.11
CA GLY A 301 7.30 17.73 2.15
C GLY A 301 6.89 19.09 2.74
N THR A 302 6.24 19.11 3.90
CA THR A 302 5.70 20.38 4.47
C THR A 302 6.75 21.23 5.17
N LEU A 303 7.82 20.64 5.70
CA LEU A 303 8.87 21.36 6.43
C LEU A 303 10.04 21.84 5.54
N VAL A 304 9.85 21.88 4.22
CA VAL A 304 10.89 22.18 3.22
C VAL A 304 11.60 23.52 3.46
N HIS A 305 10.94 24.56 3.86
CA HIS A 305 11.52 25.86 4.24
C HIS A 305 11.28 26.20 5.72
N GLY A 306 11.11 25.17 6.57
CA GLY A 306 10.79 25.31 7.98
C GLY A 306 9.32 25.61 8.25
N VAL A 307 8.98 25.71 9.54
CA VAL A 307 7.59 25.86 10.00
C VAL A 307 6.96 27.19 9.58
N PHE A 308 7.77 28.25 9.46
CA PHE A 308 7.32 29.60 9.13
C PHE A 308 7.19 29.88 7.62
N ASN A 309 7.19 28.83 6.80
CA ASN A 309 6.89 28.97 5.38
C ASN A 309 5.39 29.18 5.14
N PHE A 310 4.90 30.37 5.44
CA PHE A 310 3.48 30.73 5.28
C PHE A 310 3.04 30.94 3.82
N SER A 311 3.99 30.98 2.90
CA SER A 311 3.71 31.10 1.47
C SER A 311 3.42 29.75 0.80
N ASP A 312 3.56 28.65 1.54
CA ASP A 312 3.45 27.26 1.08
C ASP A 312 4.36 26.93 -0.12
N LYS A 313 5.39 27.76 -0.33
CA LYS A 313 6.33 27.57 -1.44
C LYS A 313 7.04 26.23 -1.32
N ASP A 314 7.03 25.46 -2.41
CA ASP A 314 7.67 24.15 -2.54
C ASP A 314 7.15 23.09 -1.54
N LYS A 315 6.06 23.34 -0.83
CA LYS A 315 5.46 22.36 0.08
C LYS A 315 4.76 21.26 -0.70
N LEU A 316 5.02 20.04 -0.28
CA LEU A 316 4.40 18.82 -0.78
C LEU A 316 3.70 18.08 0.35
N VAL A 317 2.64 17.35 0.01
CA VAL A 317 1.91 16.46 0.92
C VAL A 317 1.56 15.16 0.20
N SER A 318 1.38 14.09 0.98
CA SER A 318 0.83 12.86 0.45
C SER A 318 -0.64 13.05 0.06
N THR A 319 -1.09 12.35 -0.99
CA THR A 319 -2.50 12.27 -1.33
C THR A 319 -3.28 11.46 -0.29
N GLU A 320 -4.61 11.46 -0.39
CA GLU A 320 -5.44 10.65 0.48
C GLU A 320 -5.27 9.16 0.13
N GLY A 321 -4.89 8.38 1.12
CA GLY A 321 -4.71 6.93 0.96
C GLY A 321 -3.26 6.50 0.76
N MET A 322 -3.06 5.21 0.98
CA MET A 322 -1.78 4.52 0.80
C MET A 322 -2.10 3.06 0.50
N ASN A 323 -1.43 2.49 -0.50
CA ASN A 323 -1.64 1.10 -0.88
C ASN A 323 -0.34 0.31 -0.81
N LEU A 324 -0.46 -1.02 -0.72
CA LEU A 324 0.68 -1.93 -0.75
C LEU A 324 0.90 -2.41 -2.18
N ILE A 325 2.13 -2.31 -2.66
CA ILE A 325 2.55 -2.83 -3.96
C ILE A 325 3.64 -3.87 -3.72
N TYR A 326 3.47 -5.04 -4.32
CA TYR A 326 4.48 -6.10 -4.32
C TYR A 326 5.25 -6.07 -5.64
N ASN A 327 6.57 -5.99 -5.55
CA ASN A 327 7.47 -5.98 -6.70
C ASN A 327 8.76 -6.73 -6.36
N ASN A 328 9.10 -7.77 -7.14
CA ASN A 328 10.30 -8.61 -6.95
C ASN A 328 10.46 -9.18 -5.53
N ASP A 329 9.41 -9.77 -4.96
CA ASP A 329 9.37 -10.33 -3.61
C ASP A 329 9.60 -9.29 -2.49
N GLU A 330 9.49 -8.01 -2.81
CA GLU A 330 9.51 -6.92 -1.85
C GLU A 330 8.16 -6.19 -1.83
N CYS A 331 7.81 -5.70 -0.65
CA CYS A 331 6.58 -4.95 -0.42
C CYS A 331 6.89 -3.45 -0.27
N TYR A 332 6.08 -2.60 -0.90
CA TYR A 332 6.23 -1.16 -0.85
C TYR A 332 4.92 -0.46 -0.52
N TYR A 333 5.00 0.58 0.29
CA TYR A 333 3.92 1.56 0.40
C TYR A 333 3.98 2.51 -0.79
N TYR A 334 2.86 2.62 -1.48
CA TYR A 334 2.61 3.59 -2.54
C TYR A 334 1.70 4.70 -2.03
N THR A 335 2.05 5.94 -2.30
CA THR A 335 1.16 7.11 -2.15
C THR A 335 1.54 8.20 -3.13
N GLY A 336 0.54 8.89 -3.70
CA GLY A 336 0.76 10.05 -4.54
C GLY A 336 1.27 11.25 -3.73
N ILE A 337 1.95 12.16 -4.40
CA ILE A 337 2.45 13.42 -3.84
C ILE A 337 1.87 14.58 -4.64
N THR A 338 1.31 15.54 -3.93
CA THR A 338 0.71 16.76 -4.50
C THR A 338 1.26 18.01 -3.80
N SER A 339 1.06 19.18 -4.40
CA SER A 339 1.35 20.45 -3.75
C SER A 339 0.33 20.74 -2.64
N VAL A 340 0.72 21.55 -1.66
CA VAL A 340 -0.22 22.05 -0.64
C VAL A 340 -1.19 23.03 -1.29
N GLY A 341 -2.48 22.69 -1.33
CA GLY A 341 -3.54 23.48 -1.94
C GLY A 341 -4.73 22.61 -2.34
N ASN A 342 -5.60 23.17 -3.17
CA ASN A 342 -6.76 22.45 -3.70
C ASN A 342 -6.47 21.79 -5.07
N ASP A 343 -5.22 21.53 -5.38
CA ASP A 343 -4.82 20.95 -6.65
C ASP A 343 -5.19 19.46 -6.72
N GLU A 344 -5.92 19.07 -7.74
CA GLU A 344 -6.15 17.67 -8.11
C GLU A 344 -4.96 17.10 -8.92
N GLY A 345 -3.85 17.87 -9.00
CA GLY A 345 -2.66 17.54 -9.77
C GLY A 345 -1.62 16.76 -8.96
N LEU A 346 -1.17 15.64 -9.50
CA LEU A 346 -0.06 14.86 -9.00
C LEU A 346 1.27 15.50 -9.41
N VAL A 347 2.20 15.66 -8.47
CA VAL A 347 3.59 16.08 -8.74
C VAL A 347 4.48 14.85 -8.95
N GLY A 348 4.11 13.75 -8.33
CA GLY A 348 4.80 12.47 -8.37
C GLY A 348 4.20 11.52 -7.35
N PHE A 349 4.88 10.42 -7.11
CA PHE A 349 4.48 9.46 -6.08
C PHE A 349 5.71 8.89 -5.39
N THR A 350 5.53 8.35 -4.20
CA THR A 350 6.58 7.67 -3.45
C THR A 350 6.34 6.17 -3.40
N LEU A 351 7.42 5.40 -3.50
CA LEU A 351 7.49 4.01 -3.07
C LEU A 351 8.42 3.92 -1.87
N THR A 352 7.89 3.45 -0.75
CA THR A 352 8.65 3.24 0.48
C THR A 352 8.70 1.76 0.80
N ASN A 353 9.89 1.18 0.86
CA ASN A 353 10.07 -0.21 1.23
C ASN A 353 9.53 -0.45 2.66
N THR A 354 8.66 -1.45 2.82
CA THR A 354 7.95 -1.71 4.08
C THR A 354 8.82 -2.33 5.16
N ARG A 355 10.01 -2.81 4.82
CA ARG A 355 10.98 -3.37 5.77
C ARG A 355 11.93 -2.31 6.29
N ASP A 356 12.71 -1.65 5.41
CA ASP A 356 13.79 -0.74 5.81
C ASP A 356 13.39 0.75 5.77
N GLY A 357 12.23 1.09 5.20
CA GLY A 357 11.72 2.46 5.13
C GLY A 357 12.39 3.33 4.06
N LYS A 358 13.27 2.77 3.22
CA LYS A 358 13.86 3.52 2.11
C LYS A 358 12.79 4.00 1.16
N THR A 359 12.83 5.28 0.84
CA THR A 359 11.81 5.94 0.03
C THR A 359 12.42 6.48 -1.26
N THR A 360 11.77 6.15 -2.36
CA THR A 360 12.07 6.71 -3.69
C THR A 360 10.90 7.55 -4.15
N MET A 361 11.17 8.77 -4.61
CA MET A 361 10.21 9.68 -5.22
C MET A 361 10.30 9.59 -6.74
N TYR A 362 9.21 9.22 -7.37
CA TYR A 362 9.08 9.17 -8.82
C TYR A 362 8.39 10.43 -9.31
N LYS A 363 9.10 11.25 -10.07
CA LYS A 363 8.55 12.47 -10.64
C LYS A 363 7.68 12.13 -11.85
N THR A 364 6.42 12.48 -11.78
CA THR A 364 5.47 12.39 -12.89
C THR A 364 4.30 13.33 -12.63
N ALA A 365 4.08 14.26 -13.53
CA ALA A 365 2.88 15.09 -13.47
C ALA A 365 1.68 14.27 -13.96
N GLY A 366 0.55 14.41 -13.29
CA GLY A 366 -0.63 13.65 -13.66
C GLY A 366 -1.83 13.93 -12.78
N ALA A 367 -2.81 13.04 -12.84
CA ALA A 367 -3.99 13.06 -11.98
C ALA A 367 -3.73 12.36 -10.66
N THR A 368 -4.35 12.85 -9.59
CA THR A 368 -4.38 12.16 -8.31
C THR A 368 -5.23 10.88 -8.39
N GLU A 369 -5.05 9.99 -7.42
CA GLU A 369 -5.83 8.77 -7.29
C GLU A 369 -7.33 9.07 -7.25
N SER A 370 -7.73 10.10 -6.51
CA SER A 370 -9.14 10.54 -6.42
C SER A 370 -9.70 10.98 -7.78
N ALA A 371 -8.93 11.72 -8.57
CA ALA A 371 -9.33 12.13 -9.92
C ALA A 371 -9.47 10.92 -10.85
N ALA A 372 -8.55 9.96 -10.76
CA ALA A 372 -8.60 8.72 -11.53
C ALA A 372 -9.80 7.85 -11.16
N MET A 373 -10.12 7.72 -9.86
CA MET A 373 -11.30 7.00 -9.36
C MET A 373 -12.59 7.61 -9.94
N LYS A 374 -12.75 8.94 -9.85
CA LYS A 374 -13.91 9.66 -10.43
C LYS A 374 -14.02 9.44 -11.95
N SER A 375 -12.88 9.39 -12.64
CA SER A 375 -12.85 9.14 -14.08
C SER A 375 -13.31 7.72 -14.44
N ALA A 376 -12.88 6.71 -13.67
CA ALA A 376 -13.34 5.33 -13.83
C ALA A 376 -14.85 5.17 -13.51
N GLU A 377 -15.30 5.77 -12.41
CA GLU A 377 -16.73 5.78 -12.01
C GLU A 377 -17.59 6.47 -13.07
N GLY A 378 -17.11 7.53 -13.68
CA GLY A 378 -17.78 8.25 -14.77
C GLY A 378 -18.07 7.37 -15.99
N LYS A 379 -17.20 6.38 -16.30
CA LYS A 379 -17.41 5.43 -17.41
C LYS A 379 -18.56 4.43 -17.15
N VAL A 380 -18.93 4.23 -15.90
CA VAL A 380 -19.95 3.26 -15.44
C VAL A 380 -21.04 3.91 -14.57
N GLN A 381 -21.23 5.23 -14.69
CA GLN A 381 -22.15 6.00 -13.85
C GLN A 381 -23.58 5.45 -13.80
N GLN A 382 -24.04 4.79 -14.89
CA GLN A 382 -25.36 4.16 -14.97
C GLN A 382 -25.52 3.01 -13.97
N TYR A 383 -24.43 2.37 -13.53
CA TYR A 383 -24.45 1.26 -12.58
C TYR A 383 -24.18 1.72 -11.14
N LYS A 384 -23.74 2.97 -10.93
CA LYS A 384 -23.39 3.53 -9.62
C LYS A 384 -22.34 2.69 -8.88
N TYR A 385 -21.35 2.17 -9.61
CA TYR A 385 -20.24 1.47 -9.00
C TYR A 385 -19.26 2.46 -8.39
N THR A 386 -18.60 2.04 -7.31
CA THR A 386 -17.58 2.81 -6.58
C THR A 386 -16.21 2.20 -6.86
N ALA A 387 -15.25 3.04 -7.17
CA ALA A 387 -13.87 2.61 -7.38
C ALA A 387 -13.16 2.35 -6.04
N THR A 388 -12.32 1.31 -6.01
CA THR A 388 -11.37 1.11 -4.91
C THR A 388 -10.18 2.06 -5.08
N PHE A 389 -9.45 2.33 -3.99
CA PHE A 389 -8.18 3.05 -4.07
C PHE A 389 -7.22 2.32 -5.02
N PRO A 390 -6.61 3.01 -6.01
CA PRO A 390 -5.91 2.36 -7.09
C PRO A 390 -4.55 1.80 -6.70
N TYR A 391 -4.14 0.78 -7.43
CA TYR A 391 -2.75 0.32 -7.52
C TYR A 391 -2.05 1.03 -8.67
N LEU A 392 -0.86 1.55 -8.43
CA LEU A 392 -0.01 2.07 -9.50
C LEU A 392 0.75 0.93 -10.15
N ILE A 393 0.61 0.80 -11.46
CA ILE A 393 1.26 -0.23 -12.26
C ILE A 393 1.95 0.40 -13.47
N ASN A 394 2.91 -0.34 -14.03
CA ASN A 394 3.57 0.06 -15.27
C ASN A 394 3.00 -0.75 -16.44
N ILE A 395 2.33 -0.06 -17.36
CA ILE A 395 1.85 -0.64 -18.61
C ILE A 395 2.57 0.09 -19.77
N GLN A 396 3.49 -0.60 -20.43
CA GLN A 396 4.26 -0.07 -21.56
C GLN A 396 4.99 1.25 -21.27
N ASN A 397 5.66 1.31 -20.11
CA ASN A 397 6.33 2.51 -19.58
C ASN A 397 5.40 3.69 -19.24
N GLU A 398 4.09 3.48 -19.30
CA GLU A 398 3.10 4.45 -18.85
C GLU A 398 2.63 4.14 -17.45
N PRO A 399 2.72 5.13 -16.52
CA PRO A 399 2.16 4.97 -15.18
C PRO A 399 0.63 4.87 -15.29
N THR A 400 0.10 3.78 -14.78
CA THR A 400 -1.31 3.42 -14.92
C THR A 400 -1.89 3.10 -13.56
N TYR A 401 -3.03 3.68 -13.25
CA TYR A 401 -3.85 3.30 -12.11
C TYR A 401 -4.73 2.11 -12.47
N PHE A 402 -4.58 1.04 -11.72
CA PHE A 402 -5.48 -0.11 -11.75
C PHE A 402 -6.40 -0.09 -10.53
N MET A 403 -7.69 -0.32 -10.71
CA MET A 403 -8.68 -0.36 -9.64
C MET A 403 -9.82 -1.29 -9.96
N THR A 404 -10.51 -1.76 -8.93
CA THR A 404 -11.75 -2.51 -9.06
C THR A 404 -12.95 -1.60 -8.87
N LEU A 405 -14.05 -1.90 -9.56
CA LEU A 405 -15.31 -1.19 -9.47
C LEU A 405 -16.35 -2.09 -8.79
N LYS A 406 -16.89 -1.64 -7.67
CA LYS A 406 -17.75 -2.42 -6.77
C LYS A 406 -19.18 -1.91 -6.78
N ASP A 407 -20.13 -2.82 -6.68
CA ASP A 407 -21.54 -2.49 -6.45
C ASP A 407 -21.79 -2.06 -4.99
N ALA A 408 -23.02 -1.64 -4.71
CA ALA A 408 -23.44 -1.20 -3.37
C ALA A 408 -23.31 -2.30 -2.28
N ASN A 409 -23.16 -3.58 -2.67
CA ASN A 409 -22.91 -4.68 -1.75
C ASN A 409 -21.43 -4.97 -1.55
N GLY A 410 -20.54 -4.16 -2.15
CA GLY A 410 -19.08 -4.32 -2.10
C GLY A 410 -18.56 -5.49 -2.95
N LEU A 411 -19.32 -5.97 -3.93
CA LEU A 411 -18.88 -7.01 -4.85
C LEU A 411 -18.23 -6.39 -6.09
N VAL A 412 -17.06 -6.89 -6.46
CA VAL A 412 -16.35 -6.46 -7.68
C VAL A 412 -17.17 -6.84 -8.90
N LYS A 413 -17.46 -5.86 -9.75
CA LYS A 413 -18.23 -6.00 -11.00
C LYS A 413 -17.41 -5.71 -12.24
N ASN A 414 -16.52 -4.73 -12.16
CA ASN A 414 -15.66 -4.34 -13.25
C ASN A 414 -14.25 -4.02 -12.73
N TYR A 415 -13.33 -3.93 -13.68
CA TYR A 415 -11.96 -3.48 -13.49
C TYR A 415 -11.74 -2.22 -14.32
N ALA A 416 -10.92 -1.30 -13.83
CA ALA A 416 -10.59 -0.09 -14.55
C ALA A 416 -9.08 0.14 -14.58
N MET A 417 -8.61 0.67 -15.72
CA MET A 417 -7.26 1.18 -15.90
C MET A 417 -7.35 2.64 -16.37
N VAL A 418 -6.59 3.52 -15.72
CA VAL A 418 -6.59 4.96 -15.96
C VAL A 418 -5.15 5.42 -16.11
N ASN A 419 -4.82 6.12 -17.18
CA ASN A 419 -3.48 6.67 -17.35
C ASN A 419 -3.24 7.82 -16.37
N VAL A 420 -2.11 7.80 -15.67
CA VAL A 420 -1.79 8.82 -14.65
C VAL A 420 -1.59 10.18 -15.28
N LYS A 421 -0.90 10.26 -16.42
CA LYS A 421 -0.63 11.52 -17.11
C LYS A 421 -1.87 12.11 -17.80
N ASN A 422 -2.79 11.25 -18.23
CA ASN A 422 -4.04 11.63 -18.88
C ASN A 422 -5.22 10.80 -18.37
N TYR A 423 -5.88 11.28 -17.34
CA TYR A 423 -7.01 10.58 -16.70
C TYR A 423 -8.27 10.43 -17.58
N ASN A 424 -8.30 11.07 -18.78
CA ASN A 424 -9.35 10.82 -19.77
C ASN A 424 -9.10 9.50 -20.53
N THR A 425 -7.87 8.99 -20.53
CA THR A 425 -7.48 7.70 -21.07
C THR A 425 -7.87 6.62 -20.07
N VAL A 426 -9.10 6.13 -20.16
CA VAL A 426 -9.74 5.20 -19.23
C VAL A 426 -10.30 4.02 -19.99
N ALA A 427 -10.00 2.82 -19.51
CA ALA A 427 -10.65 1.60 -19.94
C ALA A 427 -11.35 0.90 -18.78
N VAL A 428 -12.55 0.39 -19.02
CA VAL A 428 -13.33 -0.42 -18.06
C VAL A 428 -13.77 -1.71 -18.75
N GLY A 429 -13.58 -2.83 -18.05
CA GLY A 429 -13.94 -4.17 -18.51
C GLY A 429 -14.51 -5.04 -17.40
N ASP A 430 -15.12 -6.16 -17.78
CA ASP A 430 -15.70 -7.18 -16.89
C ASP A 430 -14.65 -8.20 -16.39
N SER A 431 -13.48 -8.19 -17.00
CA SER A 431 -12.34 -9.00 -16.59
C SER A 431 -11.03 -8.19 -16.71
N LEU A 432 -10.00 -8.59 -15.97
CA LEU A 432 -8.70 -7.94 -16.01
C LEU A 432 -8.13 -7.92 -17.43
N GLN A 433 -8.21 -9.05 -18.15
CA GLN A 433 -7.69 -9.17 -19.52
C GLN A 433 -8.48 -8.28 -20.50
N ALA A 434 -9.81 -8.24 -20.39
CA ALA A 434 -10.64 -7.39 -21.24
C ALA A 434 -10.35 -5.90 -20.97
N THR A 435 -10.13 -5.53 -19.70
CA THR A 435 -9.76 -4.17 -19.32
C THR A 435 -8.41 -3.77 -19.90
N LEU A 436 -7.41 -4.65 -19.79
CA LEU A 436 -6.08 -4.41 -20.35
C LEU A 436 -6.13 -4.23 -21.88
N ASN A 437 -6.83 -5.12 -22.57
CA ASN A 437 -6.94 -5.04 -24.04
C ASN A 437 -7.58 -3.71 -24.48
N LYS A 438 -8.68 -3.30 -23.82
CA LYS A 438 -9.29 -1.99 -24.07
C LYS A 438 -8.36 -0.83 -23.73
N TYR A 439 -7.59 -0.94 -22.65
CA TYR A 439 -6.66 0.10 -22.23
C TYR A 439 -5.54 0.30 -23.24
N LEU A 440 -4.95 -0.78 -23.75
CA LEU A 440 -3.94 -0.75 -24.80
C LEU A 440 -4.48 -0.13 -26.10
N GLU A 441 -5.73 -0.46 -26.47
CA GLU A 441 -6.41 0.15 -27.62
C GLU A 441 -6.56 1.68 -27.43
N VAL A 442 -7.01 2.13 -26.26
CA VAL A 442 -7.18 3.57 -25.97
C VAL A 442 -5.83 4.28 -25.91
N LEU A 443 -4.78 3.65 -25.37
CA LEU A 443 -3.41 4.21 -25.35
C LEU A 443 -2.88 4.43 -26.77
N THR A 444 -3.07 3.44 -27.65
CA THR A 444 -2.61 3.54 -29.05
C THR A 444 -3.31 4.68 -29.79
N ASN A 445 -4.60 4.87 -29.55
CA ASN A 445 -5.41 5.91 -30.17
C ASN A 445 -5.08 7.33 -29.69
N THR A 446 -4.47 7.48 -28.52
CA THR A 446 -4.11 8.80 -27.95
C THR A 446 -2.73 9.31 -28.39
N ASN A 447 -2.07 8.68 -29.39
CA ASN A 447 -0.72 9.02 -29.87
C ASN A 447 0.33 9.15 -28.74
N ILE A 448 0.15 8.42 -27.64
CA ILE A 448 1.20 8.28 -26.65
C ILE A 448 2.29 7.44 -27.30
N SER A 449 3.40 8.09 -27.67
CA SER A 449 4.55 7.41 -28.27
C SER A 449 5.10 6.40 -27.26
N LEU A 450 4.89 5.13 -27.56
CA LEU A 450 5.35 3.98 -26.75
C LEU A 450 6.85 3.74 -27.03
N GLU A 451 7.67 4.78 -26.85
CA GLU A 451 9.11 4.69 -27.08
C GLU A 451 9.77 3.89 -25.93
N GLY A 452 10.50 2.85 -26.31
CA GLY A 452 11.51 2.22 -25.45
C GLY A 452 11.12 0.95 -24.71
N SER A 453 10.17 0.13 -25.19
CA SER A 453 9.95 -1.17 -24.56
C SER A 453 10.86 -2.26 -25.16
N ASP A 454 11.70 -2.88 -24.33
CA ASP A 454 12.51 -4.06 -24.66
C ASP A 454 11.67 -5.32 -25.04
N SER A 455 10.36 -5.18 -25.14
CA SER A 455 9.40 -6.27 -25.37
C SER A 455 8.59 -6.14 -26.67
N ALA A 456 8.83 -5.12 -27.51
CA ALA A 456 8.20 -5.06 -28.81
C ALA A 456 8.67 -6.21 -29.70
N LYS A 457 7.75 -7.06 -30.12
CA LYS A 457 8.00 -8.18 -31.04
C LYS A 457 7.57 -7.78 -32.43
N THR A 458 8.36 -8.17 -33.40
CA THR A 458 8.03 -8.02 -34.82
C THR A 458 7.74 -9.39 -35.40
N VAL A 459 6.66 -9.52 -36.14
CA VAL A 459 6.35 -10.69 -36.94
C VAL A 459 6.14 -10.25 -38.39
N GLU A 460 6.74 -10.98 -39.31
CA GLU A 460 6.50 -10.84 -40.76
C GLU A 460 5.84 -12.11 -41.25
N GLY A 461 4.80 -11.98 -42.07
CA GLY A 461 4.08 -13.15 -42.54
C GLY A 461 3.12 -12.82 -43.69
N GLU A 462 2.57 -13.89 -44.27
CA GLU A 462 1.51 -13.79 -45.28
C GLU A 462 0.15 -13.96 -44.60
N ILE A 463 -0.79 -13.09 -44.92
CA ILE A 463 -2.16 -13.13 -44.38
C ILE A 463 -2.87 -14.40 -44.86
N GLU A 464 -3.35 -15.20 -43.92
CA GLU A 464 -4.24 -16.35 -44.18
C GLU A 464 -5.72 -15.91 -44.21
N ARG A 465 -6.13 -15.11 -43.23
CA ARG A 465 -7.51 -14.60 -43.08
C ARG A 465 -7.51 -13.15 -42.56
N VAL A 466 -8.54 -12.43 -42.99
CA VAL A 466 -8.89 -11.12 -42.45
C VAL A 466 -10.34 -11.17 -41.96
N GLY A 467 -10.60 -10.75 -40.74
CA GLY A 467 -11.91 -10.58 -40.16
C GLY A 467 -12.17 -9.11 -39.83
N LEU A 468 -13.37 -8.61 -40.01
CA LEU A 468 -13.78 -7.27 -39.59
C LEU A 468 -14.67 -7.40 -38.37
N VAL A 469 -14.33 -6.71 -37.29
CA VAL A 469 -15.12 -6.57 -36.08
C VAL A 469 -15.42 -5.09 -35.89
N ILE A 470 -16.70 -4.74 -35.72
CA ILE A 470 -17.11 -3.38 -35.37
C ILE A 470 -17.41 -3.37 -33.86
N LYS A 471 -16.66 -2.54 -33.12
CA LYS A 471 -16.81 -2.42 -31.68
C LYS A 471 -16.82 -0.94 -31.29
N GLU A 472 -17.90 -0.52 -30.64
CA GLU A 472 -18.06 0.86 -30.14
C GLU A 472 -17.85 1.95 -31.20
N GLY A 473 -18.17 1.66 -32.46
CA GLY A 473 -18.02 2.58 -33.60
C GLY A 473 -16.66 2.53 -34.30
N SER A 474 -15.69 1.80 -33.76
CA SER A 474 -14.37 1.59 -34.39
C SER A 474 -14.32 0.28 -35.18
N SER A 475 -13.62 0.31 -36.32
CA SER A 475 -13.39 -0.86 -37.17
C SER A 475 -12.05 -1.52 -36.78
N ILE A 476 -12.11 -2.76 -36.33
CA ILE A 476 -10.94 -3.57 -35.96
C ILE A 476 -10.83 -4.73 -36.96
N TYR A 477 -9.67 -4.92 -37.50
CA TYR A 477 -9.35 -6.02 -38.40
C TYR A 477 -8.52 -7.08 -37.69
N ASP A 478 -9.08 -8.28 -37.57
CA ASP A 478 -8.40 -9.45 -37.03
C ASP A 478 -7.63 -10.17 -38.14
N ILE A 479 -6.31 -10.11 -38.08
CA ILE A 479 -5.39 -10.69 -39.07
C ILE A 479 -4.86 -12.01 -38.54
N LYS A 480 -5.07 -13.09 -39.28
CA LYS A 480 -4.46 -14.38 -39.07
C LYS A 480 -3.34 -14.59 -40.08
N LEU A 481 -2.12 -14.83 -39.61
CA LEU A 481 -0.99 -15.16 -40.47
C LEU A 481 -0.87 -16.67 -40.70
N LYS A 482 -0.33 -17.07 -41.84
CA LYS A 482 -0.01 -18.48 -42.17
C LYS A 482 1.03 -19.00 -41.16
N ASN A 483 0.81 -20.20 -40.65
CA ASN A 483 1.70 -20.87 -39.68
C ASN A 483 1.91 -20.17 -38.36
N ASP A 484 1.05 -19.24 -37.99
CA ASP A 484 1.04 -18.58 -36.68
C ASP A 484 -0.28 -18.89 -35.96
N ASN A 485 -0.22 -19.14 -34.65
CA ASN A 485 -1.41 -19.46 -33.86
C ASN A 485 -2.12 -18.20 -33.32
N ASN A 486 -1.48 -17.06 -33.39
CA ASN A 486 -2.00 -15.79 -32.91
C ASN A 486 -2.96 -15.15 -33.91
N ILE A 487 -3.80 -14.26 -33.39
CA ILE A 487 -4.67 -13.37 -34.18
C ILE A 487 -4.26 -11.94 -33.83
N TYR A 488 -3.92 -11.17 -34.84
CA TYR A 488 -3.44 -9.80 -34.71
C TYR A 488 -4.57 -8.83 -34.98
N SER A 489 -5.01 -8.11 -33.95
CA SER A 489 -6.11 -7.14 -34.02
C SER A 489 -5.57 -5.75 -34.30
N VAL A 490 -5.88 -5.23 -35.46
CA VAL A 490 -5.43 -3.92 -35.98
C VAL A 490 -6.61 -2.99 -36.13
N SER A 491 -6.59 -1.83 -35.48
CA SER A 491 -7.61 -0.81 -35.69
C SER A 491 -7.30 0.05 -36.94
N THR A 492 -8.34 0.59 -37.57
CA THR A 492 -8.13 1.56 -38.68
C THR A 492 -7.49 2.87 -38.22
N GLU A 493 -7.46 3.13 -36.94
CA GLU A 493 -6.76 4.27 -36.32
C GLU A 493 -5.25 3.99 -36.20
N THR A 494 -4.87 2.72 -35.92
CA THR A 494 -3.47 2.28 -35.90
C THR A 494 -2.85 2.27 -37.29
N ALA A 495 -3.56 1.67 -38.27
CA ALA A 495 -3.11 1.62 -39.63
C ALA A 495 -4.31 1.61 -40.60
N ARG A 496 -4.59 2.72 -41.27
CA ARG A 496 -5.72 2.83 -42.18
C ARG A 496 -5.66 1.82 -43.34
N GLU A 497 -4.44 1.45 -43.74
CA GLU A 497 -4.19 0.48 -44.82
C GLU A 497 -4.66 -0.95 -44.50
N VAL A 498 -4.89 -1.27 -43.22
CA VAL A 498 -5.40 -2.60 -42.86
C VAL A 498 -6.76 -2.90 -43.51
N SER A 499 -7.56 -1.86 -43.76
CA SER A 499 -8.88 -1.99 -44.42
C SER A 499 -8.78 -2.45 -45.87
N LEU A 500 -7.62 -2.34 -46.51
CA LEU A 500 -7.35 -2.77 -47.86
C LEU A 500 -6.63 -4.11 -47.93
N SER A 501 -6.31 -4.70 -46.78
CA SER A 501 -5.57 -5.95 -46.67
C SER A 501 -6.45 -7.16 -47.04
N LYS A 502 -5.86 -8.12 -47.70
CA LYS A 502 -6.49 -9.36 -48.18
C LYS A 502 -5.62 -10.58 -47.94
N PRO A 503 -6.20 -11.79 -47.93
CA PRO A 503 -5.41 -13.02 -47.91
C PRO A 503 -4.38 -13.06 -49.02
N GLY A 504 -3.15 -13.49 -48.69
CA GLY A 504 -2.01 -13.51 -49.61
C GLY A 504 -1.10 -12.27 -49.54
N ASP A 505 -1.52 -11.19 -48.88
CA ASP A 505 -0.67 -10.01 -48.69
C ASP A 505 0.44 -10.34 -47.66
N LYS A 506 1.64 -9.77 -47.93
CA LYS A 506 2.78 -9.84 -47.00
C LYS A 506 2.72 -8.63 -46.09
N VAL A 507 2.72 -8.89 -44.78
CA VAL A 507 2.62 -7.83 -43.78
C VAL A 507 3.75 -7.94 -42.77
N LYS A 508 4.12 -6.77 -42.22
CA LYS A 508 4.98 -6.64 -41.05
C LYS A 508 4.15 -6.05 -39.93
N ILE A 509 4.14 -6.75 -38.81
CA ILE A 509 3.34 -6.40 -37.64
C ILE A 509 4.26 -6.23 -36.44
N GLU A 510 4.21 -5.06 -35.82
CA GLU A 510 4.86 -4.84 -34.53
C GLU A 510 3.79 -4.88 -33.44
N TYR A 511 4.06 -5.68 -32.43
CA TYR A 511 3.12 -5.91 -31.33
C TYR A 511 3.85 -6.14 -30.02
N MET A 512 3.14 -5.95 -28.93
CA MET A 512 3.60 -6.33 -27.60
C MET A 512 2.76 -7.50 -27.09
N ASN A 513 3.44 -8.53 -26.62
CA ASN A 513 2.75 -9.68 -26.04
C ASN A 513 2.57 -9.42 -24.54
N VAL A 514 1.35 -9.14 -24.13
CA VAL A 514 0.99 -8.94 -22.72
C VAL A 514 -0.01 -10.02 -22.34
N GLY A 515 0.46 -11.02 -21.57
CA GLY A 515 -0.34 -12.17 -21.14
C GLY A 515 -0.48 -13.29 -22.16
N ASP A 516 -1.25 -14.32 -21.82
CA ASP A 516 -1.46 -15.55 -22.62
C ASP A 516 -2.62 -15.43 -23.64
N SER A 517 -2.97 -14.20 -24.05
CA SER A 517 -4.06 -14.00 -25.00
C SER A 517 -3.66 -14.41 -26.41
N ARG A 518 -4.55 -15.17 -27.06
CA ARG A 518 -4.45 -15.52 -28.50
C ARG A 518 -4.70 -14.31 -29.41
N TYR A 519 -5.43 -13.31 -28.91
CA TYR A 519 -5.70 -12.04 -29.62
C TYR A 519 -4.68 -11.02 -29.17
N ILE A 520 -3.88 -10.54 -30.11
CA ILE A 520 -2.77 -9.63 -29.89
C ILE A 520 -3.11 -8.28 -30.52
N ILE A 521 -3.07 -7.23 -29.72
CA ILE A 521 -3.25 -5.86 -30.22
C ILE A 521 -1.96 -5.41 -30.90
N VAL A 522 -2.11 -4.84 -32.08
CA VAL A 522 -1.01 -4.44 -32.95
C VAL A 522 -0.69 -2.96 -32.74
N ASN A 523 0.60 -2.65 -32.57
CA ASN A 523 1.09 -1.30 -32.38
C ASN A 523 1.44 -0.63 -33.72
N SER A 524 1.96 -1.40 -34.69
CA SER A 524 2.28 -0.94 -36.03
C SER A 524 1.98 -2.06 -37.03
N PHE A 525 1.42 -1.67 -38.17
CA PHE A 525 1.05 -2.58 -39.23
C PHE A 525 1.48 -2.00 -40.56
N GLU A 526 2.29 -2.72 -41.32
CA GLU A 526 2.71 -2.37 -42.65
C GLU A 526 2.30 -3.48 -43.62
N ASN A 527 1.60 -3.11 -44.70
CA ASN A 527 1.28 -4.02 -45.79
C ASN A 527 2.17 -3.72 -47.02
N ALA A 528 3.06 -4.65 -47.36
CA ALA A 528 4.03 -4.49 -48.44
C ALA A 528 3.37 -4.24 -49.80
N ASN A 529 2.11 -4.62 -49.99
CA ASN A 529 1.40 -4.42 -51.26
C ASN A 529 0.69 -3.07 -51.37
N THR A 530 0.45 -2.38 -50.27
CA THR A 530 -0.19 -1.04 -50.22
C THR A 530 0.82 0.07 -50.02
N SER A 531 1.84 -0.13 -49.19
CA SER A 531 2.82 0.92 -48.83
C SER A 531 3.85 1.24 -49.93
N SER A 532 4.07 0.34 -50.88
CA SER A 532 5.11 0.54 -51.90
C SER A 532 4.69 1.43 -53.09
N LYS A 533 3.41 1.65 -53.33
CA LYS A 533 2.91 2.52 -54.43
C LYS A 533 2.80 3.97 -54.05
N ASP A 534 2.38 4.28 -52.86
CA ASP A 534 2.15 5.69 -52.43
C ASP A 534 3.47 6.47 -52.24
N LYS A 535 4.55 5.84 -51.74
CA LYS A 535 5.85 6.52 -51.59
C LYS A 535 6.52 6.86 -52.93
N ASN A 536 6.25 6.12 -54.02
CA ASN A 536 6.79 6.41 -55.34
C ASN A 536 5.97 7.45 -56.09
N ASP A 537 4.68 7.54 -55.84
CA ASP A 537 3.82 8.53 -56.49
C ASP A 537 3.96 9.92 -55.87
N LEU A 538 4.09 10.02 -54.54
CA LEU A 538 4.41 11.26 -53.83
C LEU A 538 5.80 11.84 -54.25
N LYS A 539 6.81 10.98 -54.38
CA LYS A 539 8.14 11.43 -54.89
C LYS A 539 8.13 11.86 -56.36
N LYS A 540 7.20 11.35 -57.17
CA LYS A 540 7.03 11.80 -58.56
C LYS A 540 6.26 13.11 -58.63
N GLU A 541 5.29 13.35 -57.77
CA GLU A 541 4.58 14.64 -57.70
C GLU A 541 5.47 15.74 -57.13
N GLU A 542 6.24 15.49 -56.06
CA GLU A 542 7.22 16.46 -55.55
C GLU A 542 8.30 16.80 -56.60
N LYS A 543 8.73 15.83 -57.41
CA LYS A 543 9.65 16.13 -58.53
C LYS A 543 9.01 16.96 -59.61
N LYS A 544 7.75 16.72 -59.97
CA LYS A 544 7.02 17.53 -60.96
C LYS A 544 6.78 18.96 -60.48
N VAL A 545 6.37 19.14 -59.24
CA VAL A 545 6.15 20.47 -58.67
C VAL A 545 7.46 21.26 -58.56
N ASN A 546 8.58 20.60 -58.21
CA ASN A 546 9.89 21.26 -58.15
C ASN A 546 10.52 21.53 -59.54
N GLU A 547 10.07 20.86 -60.59
CA GLU A 547 10.49 21.19 -62.01
C GLU A 547 9.65 22.31 -62.60
N GLU A 548 8.37 22.44 -62.25
CA GLU A 548 7.51 23.55 -62.70
C GLU A 548 7.83 24.89 -62.02
N VAL A 549 8.30 24.90 -60.77
CA VAL A 549 8.74 26.12 -60.06
C VAL A 549 10.11 26.64 -60.50
N LYS A 550 10.87 25.91 -61.35
CA LYS A 550 12.15 26.34 -61.88
C LYS A 550 12.06 26.92 -63.27
N VAL A 551 10.88 27.09 -63.85
CA VAL A 551 10.66 27.61 -65.25
C VAL A 551 9.86 28.92 -65.26
N GLU A 552 9.59 29.54 -64.13
CA GLU A 552 9.10 30.92 -64.01
C GLU A 552 10.22 31.84 -63.46
#